data_a8ba73c4cebaadac9b56086fb5823831
#
_entry.id   a8ba73c4cebaadac9b56086fb5823831
#
_cell.length_a   1.000
_cell.length_b   1.000
_cell.length_c   1.000
_cell.angle_alpha   90.00
_cell.angle_beta   90.00
_cell.angle_gamma   90.00
#
_symmetry.space_group_name_H-M   'P 1'
#
loop_
_entity.id
_entity.type
_entity.pdbx_description
1 polymer ?
#
loop_
_entity_poly.entity_id
_entity_poly.type
_entity_poly.pdbx_seq_one_letter_code
_entity_poly.pdbx_strand_id
1 'polypeptide(L)'
;SINDLTSIDVDGAFVEKITDIDSMLLYIDYLYPISTVLENTFSENQRRYNDIVLMQKFFLNFWEGRNLFNPEKEWKKYHRVIKSVNKEFQNAKLAGYKTDRGRVYLQYGAPNSRHKVDNSSANMPYEIWHYYKLQSQTDCKFVFGGPYFFNFRSSIARDHKFLILSY
;
A
#
# COMPACT_ATOMS: atom_id res chain seq x y z
N SER A 1 7.63 -5.39 17.00
CA SER A 1 6.83 -5.05 18.17
C SER A 1 6.45 -3.59 18.08
N ILE A 2 5.19 -3.27 18.35
CA ILE A 2 4.79 -1.88 18.58
C ILE A 2 5.41 -1.54 19.92
N ASN A 3 6.49 -0.77 19.88
CA ASN A 3 7.14 -0.28 21.08
C ASN A 3 6.14 0.59 21.86
N ASP A 4 6.31 0.67 23.16
CA ASP A 4 5.55 1.59 23.99
C ASP A 4 5.75 3.02 23.46
N LEU A 5 4.72 3.57 22.81
CA LEU A 5 4.80 4.90 22.21
C LEU A 5 5.01 6.01 23.25
N THR A 6 4.78 5.74 24.54
CA THR A 6 4.99 6.72 25.59
C THR A 6 6.45 7.09 25.74
N SER A 7 7.37 6.17 25.44
CA SER A 7 8.81 6.37 25.52
C SER A 7 9.44 7.05 24.30
N ILE A 8 8.67 7.23 23.22
CA ILE A 8 9.19 7.83 21.97
C ILE A 8 9.22 9.34 22.12
N ASP A 9 10.39 9.91 21.90
CA ASP A 9 10.60 11.35 21.80
C ASP A 9 10.54 11.79 20.33
N VAL A 10 9.76 12.82 20.06
CA VAL A 10 9.60 13.40 18.72
C VAL A 10 10.36 14.71 18.55
N ASP A 11 10.94 15.25 19.62
CA ASP A 11 11.66 16.52 19.61
C ASP A 11 12.87 16.44 18.66
N GLY A 12 12.98 17.37 17.75
CA GLY A 12 14.01 17.38 16.72
C GLY A 12 13.86 16.33 15.61
N ALA A 13 12.88 15.40 15.71
CA ALA A 13 12.60 14.45 14.66
C ALA A 13 11.86 15.09 13.47
N PHE A 14 11.97 14.49 12.29
CA PHE A 14 11.31 15.03 11.10
C PHE A 14 9.78 15.12 11.20
N VAL A 15 9.19 14.29 12.05
CA VAL A 15 7.74 14.24 12.27
C VAL A 15 7.20 15.44 13.03
N GLU A 16 8.03 16.11 13.84
CA GLU A 16 7.67 17.32 14.57
C GLU A 16 7.17 18.43 13.65
N LYS A 17 7.71 18.49 12.44
CA LYS A 17 7.32 19.47 11.40
C LYS A 17 5.95 19.21 10.78
N ILE A 18 5.35 18.04 11.03
CA ILE A 18 4.04 17.68 10.51
C ILE A 18 3.00 18.02 11.58
N THR A 19 2.59 19.27 11.63
CA THR A 19 1.68 19.81 12.65
C THR A 19 0.22 19.76 12.25
N ASP A 20 -0.05 19.62 10.94
CA ASP A 20 -1.41 19.51 10.41
C ASP A 20 -1.93 18.09 10.58
N ILE A 21 -3.07 17.98 11.26
CA ILE A 21 -3.67 16.70 11.62
C ILE A 21 -4.18 15.94 10.41
N ASP A 22 -4.74 16.64 9.41
CA ASP A 22 -5.27 16.02 8.21
C ASP A 22 -4.13 15.46 7.34
N SER A 23 -3.02 16.19 7.25
CA SER A 23 -1.80 15.71 6.59
C SER A 23 -1.22 14.48 7.29
N MET A 24 -1.19 14.46 8.62
CA MET A 24 -0.69 13.31 9.38
C MET A 24 -1.60 12.09 9.20
N LEU A 25 -2.91 12.28 9.26
CA LEU A 25 -3.89 11.20 8.98
C LEU A 25 -3.71 10.63 7.57
N LEU A 26 -3.50 11.49 6.59
CA LEU A 26 -3.25 11.08 5.21
C LEU A 26 -1.95 10.27 5.09
N TYR A 27 -0.88 10.71 5.76
CA TYR A 27 0.41 9.99 5.73
C TYR A 27 0.32 8.64 6.44
N ILE A 28 -0.41 8.54 7.52
CA ILE A 28 -0.72 7.25 8.17
C ILE A 28 -1.54 6.35 7.23
N ASP A 29 -2.51 6.91 6.50
CA ASP A 29 -3.30 6.16 5.52
C ASP A 29 -2.44 5.58 4.38
N TYR A 30 -1.40 6.29 3.97
CA TYR A 30 -0.44 5.79 2.99
C TYR A 30 0.34 4.56 3.44
N LEU A 31 0.45 4.31 4.74
CA LEU A 31 1.19 3.17 5.29
C LEU A 31 0.44 1.84 5.13
N TYR A 32 -0.88 1.88 4.95
CA TYR A 32 -1.74 0.69 4.92
C TYR A 32 -1.19 -0.46 4.06
N PRO A 33 -0.73 -0.25 2.82
CA PRO A 33 -0.25 -1.35 1.97
C PRO A 33 1.01 -2.07 2.49
N ILE A 34 1.83 -1.37 3.28
CA ILE A 34 3.12 -1.86 3.80
C ILE A 34 3.12 -2.13 5.29
N SER A 35 1.96 -1.99 5.93
CA SER A 35 1.76 -2.21 7.36
C SER A 35 1.46 -3.67 7.66
N THR A 36 1.92 -4.13 8.82
CA THR A 36 1.45 -5.38 9.42
C THR A 36 0.01 -5.23 9.92
N VAL A 37 -0.64 -6.35 10.22
CA VAL A 37 -1.99 -6.35 10.81
C VAL A 37 -2.04 -5.54 12.11
N LEU A 38 -1.02 -5.67 12.97
CA LEU A 38 -0.93 -4.93 14.23
C LEU A 38 -0.76 -3.43 14.00
N GLU A 39 0.10 -3.02 13.06
CA GLU A 39 0.29 -1.61 12.70
C GLU A 39 -1.00 -1.00 12.14
N ASN A 40 -1.75 -1.74 11.31
CA ASN A 40 -3.05 -1.29 10.79
C ASN A 40 -4.08 -1.12 11.89
N THR A 41 -4.23 -2.10 12.78
CA THR A 41 -5.16 -2.00 13.93
C THR A 41 -4.80 -0.80 14.82
N PHE A 42 -3.51 -0.60 15.06
CA PHE A 42 -3.05 0.52 15.86
C PHE A 42 -3.35 1.86 15.17
N SER A 43 -3.10 1.98 13.87
CA SER A 43 -3.38 3.20 13.08
C SER A 43 -4.87 3.57 13.08
N GLU A 44 -5.76 2.59 13.02
CA GLU A 44 -7.21 2.80 13.11
C GLU A 44 -7.62 3.36 14.46
N ASN A 45 -7.00 2.91 15.55
CA ASN A 45 -7.24 3.45 16.89
C ASN A 45 -6.78 4.90 17.01
N GLN A 46 -5.60 5.25 16.46
CA GLN A 46 -5.09 6.62 16.49
C GLN A 46 -6.01 7.62 15.79
N ARG A 47 -6.66 7.22 14.71
CA ARG A 47 -7.66 8.06 14.01
C ARG A 47 -8.83 8.46 14.91
N ARG A 48 -9.22 7.61 15.87
CA ARG A 48 -10.33 7.88 16.79
C ARG A 48 -9.97 8.94 17.85
N TYR A 49 -8.71 8.92 18.31
CA TYR A 49 -8.27 9.83 19.37
C TYR A 49 -7.92 11.22 18.84
N ASN A 50 -7.61 11.38 17.57
CA ASN A 50 -7.28 12.64 16.92
C ASN A 50 -6.17 13.43 17.63
N ASP A 51 -5.17 12.71 18.17
CA ASP A 51 -4.03 13.24 18.89
C ASP A 51 -2.81 13.31 17.98
N ILE A 52 -2.39 14.54 17.64
CA ILE A 52 -1.29 14.77 16.70
C ILE A 52 0.04 14.21 17.25
N VAL A 53 0.32 14.36 18.54
CA VAL A 53 1.58 13.90 19.14
C VAL A 53 1.66 12.38 19.12
N LEU A 54 0.56 11.72 19.42
CA LEU A 54 0.50 10.26 19.39
C LEU A 54 0.63 9.72 17.96
N MET A 55 0.05 10.41 16.98
CA MET A 55 0.21 10.09 15.57
C MET A 55 1.63 10.30 15.07
N GLN A 56 2.30 11.39 15.48
CA GLN A 56 3.71 11.65 15.19
C GLN A 56 4.61 10.54 15.77
N LYS A 57 4.39 10.14 17.01
CA LYS A 57 5.12 9.04 17.66
C LYS A 57 4.93 7.72 16.90
N PHE A 58 3.70 7.39 16.52
CA PHE A 58 3.42 6.20 15.72
C PHE A 58 4.15 6.25 14.38
N PHE A 59 4.06 7.37 13.67
CA PHE A 59 4.66 7.55 12.36
C PHE A 59 6.19 7.47 12.40
N LEU A 60 6.81 8.06 13.43
CA LEU A 60 8.25 7.96 13.65
C LEU A 60 8.66 6.50 13.92
N ASN A 61 8.01 5.83 14.87
CA ASN A 61 8.28 4.43 15.22
C ASN A 61 8.13 3.48 14.02
N PHE A 62 7.13 3.74 13.16
CA PHE A 62 6.92 2.95 11.95
C PHE A 62 8.13 3.00 11.01
N TRP A 63 8.72 4.18 10.82
CA TRP A 63 9.85 4.37 9.93
C TRP A 63 11.18 3.99 10.58
N GLU A 64 11.33 4.18 11.87
CA GLU A 64 12.49 3.68 12.64
C GLU A 64 12.58 2.15 12.60
N GLY A 65 11.45 1.48 12.72
CA GLY A 65 11.39 0.02 12.58
C GLY A 65 11.84 -0.49 11.19
N ARG A 66 11.83 0.36 10.16
CA ARG A 66 12.29 0.05 8.79
C ARG A 66 13.70 0.54 8.50
N ASN A 67 14.09 1.65 9.09
CA ASN A 67 15.45 2.18 9.03
C ASN A 67 15.72 3.09 10.24
N LEU A 68 16.35 2.54 11.26
CA LEU A 68 16.65 3.24 12.50
C LEU A 68 17.60 4.44 12.30
N PHE A 69 18.54 4.35 11.34
CA PHE A 69 19.55 5.39 11.13
C PHE A 69 19.04 6.57 10.31
N ASN A 70 18.04 6.36 9.44
CA ASN A 70 17.52 7.44 8.60
C ASN A 70 16.04 7.21 8.23
N PRO A 71 15.13 7.30 9.20
CA PRO A 71 13.70 7.08 9.00
C PRO A 71 13.08 8.10 8.03
N GLU A 72 13.54 9.36 8.06
CA GLU A 72 13.07 10.41 7.17
C GLU A 72 13.36 10.10 5.69
N LYS A 73 14.54 9.54 5.40
CA LYS A 73 14.92 9.17 4.03
C LYS A 73 14.02 8.07 3.49
N GLU A 74 13.70 7.07 4.30
CA GLU A 74 12.79 5.99 3.89
C GLU A 74 11.37 6.51 3.67
N TRP A 75 10.87 7.37 4.56
CA TRP A 75 9.61 8.06 4.34
C TRP A 75 9.60 8.86 3.03
N LYS A 76 10.59 9.70 2.80
CA LYS A 76 10.68 10.51 1.57
C LYS A 76 10.74 9.66 0.30
N LYS A 77 11.43 8.52 0.35
CA LYS A 77 11.49 7.54 -0.74
C LYS A 77 10.10 6.95 -1.01
N TYR A 78 9.44 6.44 0.03
CA TYR A 78 8.11 5.87 -0.07
C TYR A 78 7.07 6.90 -0.54
N HIS A 79 7.10 8.10 -0.01
CA HIS A 79 6.19 9.18 -0.40
C HIS A 79 6.32 9.56 -1.89
N ARG A 80 7.54 9.49 -2.46
CA ARG A 80 7.70 9.66 -3.92
C ARG A 80 7.02 8.55 -4.71
N VAL A 81 7.08 7.31 -4.22
CA VAL A 81 6.39 6.18 -4.85
C VAL A 81 4.87 6.37 -4.74
N ILE A 82 4.34 6.81 -3.60
CA ILE A 82 2.91 7.15 -3.45
C ILE A 82 2.45 8.17 -4.50
N LYS A 83 3.24 9.23 -4.73
CA LYS A 83 2.89 10.24 -5.76
C LYS A 83 2.80 9.63 -7.16
N SER A 84 3.74 8.75 -7.51
CA SER A 84 3.73 8.05 -8.79
C SER A 84 2.55 7.11 -8.92
N VAL A 85 2.28 6.34 -7.87
CA VAL A 85 1.14 5.41 -7.78
C VAL A 85 -0.19 6.15 -7.90
N ASN A 86 -0.34 7.29 -7.21
CA ASN A 86 -1.54 8.10 -7.33
C ASN A 86 -1.74 8.59 -8.76
N LYS A 87 -0.68 9.07 -9.41
CA LYS A 87 -0.76 9.53 -10.80
C LYS A 87 -1.12 8.40 -11.77
N GLU A 88 -0.57 7.19 -11.57
CA GLU A 88 -0.72 6.08 -12.50
C GLU A 88 -2.02 5.31 -12.32
N PHE A 89 -2.47 5.11 -11.08
CA PHE A 89 -3.55 4.15 -10.76
C PHE A 89 -4.82 4.79 -10.21
N GLN A 90 -4.88 6.12 -10.04
CA GLN A 90 -6.12 6.77 -9.62
C GLN A 90 -7.25 6.56 -10.64
N ASN A 91 -8.47 6.51 -10.15
CA ASN A 91 -9.67 6.51 -10.96
C ASN A 91 -10.69 7.53 -10.43
N ALA A 92 -11.87 7.61 -11.05
CA ALA A 92 -12.90 8.58 -10.66
C ALA A 92 -13.40 8.42 -9.21
N LYS A 93 -13.18 7.25 -8.58
CA LYS A 93 -13.70 6.94 -7.23
C LYS A 93 -12.61 6.86 -6.16
N LEU A 94 -11.39 6.45 -6.54
CA LEU A 94 -10.32 6.13 -5.60
C LEU A 94 -9.00 6.80 -5.99
N ALA A 95 -8.29 7.31 -4.99
CA ALA A 95 -6.88 7.65 -5.12
C ALA A 95 -6.06 6.40 -5.48
N GLY A 96 -4.97 6.59 -6.23
CA GLY A 96 -4.20 5.47 -6.76
C GLY A 96 -3.71 4.48 -5.71
N TYR A 97 -3.25 4.97 -4.55
CA TYR A 97 -2.79 4.10 -3.45
C TYR A 97 -3.89 3.25 -2.81
N LYS A 98 -5.17 3.61 -3.00
CA LYS A 98 -6.34 2.85 -2.52
C LYS A 98 -6.81 1.80 -3.52
N THR A 99 -6.39 1.89 -4.77
CA THR A 99 -6.72 0.89 -5.80
C THR A 99 -5.93 -0.41 -5.56
N ASP A 100 -6.45 -1.53 -6.02
CA ASP A 100 -5.75 -2.81 -5.90
C ASP A 100 -4.40 -2.81 -6.60
N ARG A 101 -4.31 -2.18 -7.79
CA ARG A 101 -3.03 -1.99 -8.49
C ARG A 101 -2.05 -1.18 -7.67
N GLY A 102 -2.50 -0.05 -7.11
CA GLY A 102 -1.67 0.80 -6.26
C GLY A 102 -1.19 0.07 -5.01
N ARG A 103 -2.05 -0.69 -4.35
CA ARG A 103 -1.70 -1.49 -3.16
C ARG A 103 -0.65 -2.56 -3.48
N VAL A 104 -0.85 -3.32 -4.55
CA VAL A 104 0.13 -4.33 -5.00
C VAL A 104 1.46 -3.68 -5.36
N TYR A 105 1.43 -2.54 -6.08
CA TYR A 105 2.65 -1.81 -6.44
C TYR A 105 3.41 -1.29 -5.21
N LEU A 106 2.70 -0.72 -4.23
CA LEU A 106 3.31 -0.21 -2.99
C LEU A 106 3.91 -1.32 -2.14
N GLN A 107 3.29 -2.49 -2.13
CA GLN A 107 3.73 -3.64 -1.34
C GLN A 107 4.90 -4.38 -1.99
N TYR A 108 4.88 -4.54 -3.31
CA TYR A 108 5.80 -5.43 -4.03
C TYR A 108 6.68 -4.72 -5.06
N GLY A 109 6.44 -3.44 -5.33
CA GLY A 109 7.14 -2.70 -6.38
C GLY A 109 6.59 -2.99 -7.77
N ALA A 110 7.37 -2.60 -8.79
CA ALA A 110 7.00 -2.85 -10.18
C ALA A 110 7.03 -4.34 -10.51
N PRO A 111 6.03 -4.86 -11.24
CA PRO A 111 6.07 -6.24 -11.71
C PRO A 111 7.15 -6.44 -12.79
N ASN A 112 7.60 -7.68 -12.96
CA ASN A 112 8.54 -8.05 -14.02
C ASN A 112 7.92 -7.89 -15.42
N SER A 113 6.62 -8.19 -15.54
CA SER A 113 5.87 -7.94 -16.78
C SER A 113 4.42 -7.58 -16.49
N ARG A 114 3.82 -6.79 -17.39
CA ARG A 114 2.39 -6.42 -17.41
C ARG A 114 1.80 -6.84 -18.74
N HIS A 115 0.68 -7.52 -18.69
CA HIS A 115 -0.09 -7.92 -19.87
C HIS A 115 -1.50 -7.39 -19.75
N LYS A 116 -1.91 -6.53 -20.70
CA LYS A 116 -3.29 -6.02 -20.79
C LYS A 116 -4.04 -6.76 -21.86
N VAL A 117 -5.26 -7.14 -21.55
CA VAL A 117 -6.24 -7.64 -22.49
C VAL A 117 -7.38 -6.63 -22.57
N ASP A 118 -7.48 -5.95 -23.69
CA ASP A 118 -8.53 -4.98 -23.93
C ASP A 118 -9.85 -5.69 -24.26
N ASN A 119 -10.95 -4.93 -24.18
CA ASN A 119 -12.29 -5.45 -24.43
C ASN A 119 -12.40 -5.97 -25.87
N SER A 120 -12.55 -7.28 -26.02
CA SER A 120 -12.99 -7.91 -27.27
C SER A 120 -14.42 -8.36 -27.09
N SER A 121 -15.13 -8.59 -28.19
CA SER A 121 -16.54 -9.04 -28.20
C SER A 121 -16.82 -10.30 -27.34
N ALA A 122 -15.79 -10.98 -26.87
CA ALA A 122 -15.88 -12.21 -26.08
C ALA A 122 -15.29 -12.08 -24.66
N ASN A 123 -14.47 -11.06 -24.34
CA ASN A 123 -13.74 -10.98 -23.08
C ASN A 123 -13.86 -9.60 -22.41
N MET A 124 -14.05 -9.59 -21.09
CA MET A 124 -13.95 -8.39 -20.28
C MET A 124 -12.47 -7.94 -20.19
N PRO A 125 -12.19 -6.62 -20.17
CA PRO A 125 -10.83 -6.11 -20.05
C PRO A 125 -10.22 -6.52 -18.71
N TYR A 126 -8.98 -6.98 -18.75
CA TYR A 126 -8.21 -7.31 -17.55
C TYR A 126 -6.72 -7.04 -17.74
N GLU A 127 -5.99 -6.97 -16.65
CA GLU A 127 -4.54 -6.78 -16.64
C GLU A 127 -3.90 -7.84 -15.73
N ILE A 128 -2.82 -8.48 -16.20
CA ILE A 128 -2.03 -9.44 -15.43
C ILE A 128 -0.68 -8.81 -15.11
N TRP A 129 -0.33 -8.79 -13.84
CA TRP A 129 1.01 -8.45 -13.38
C TRP A 129 1.72 -9.72 -12.95
N HIS A 130 2.88 -9.96 -13.53
CA HIS A 130 3.68 -11.13 -13.26
C HIS A 130 4.96 -10.73 -12.50
N TYR A 131 5.14 -11.34 -11.34
CA TYR A 131 6.33 -11.26 -10.52
C TYR A 131 7.03 -12.61 -10.54
N TYR A 132 8.24 -12.69 -11.07
CA TYR A 132 9.00 -13.94 -11.16
C TYR A 132 9.36 -14.47 -9.79
N LYS A 133 9.61 -13.56 -8.84
CA LYS A 133 9.88 -13.89 -7.44
C LYS A 133 9.31 -12.81 -6.52
N LEU A 134 8.54 -13.25 -5.53
CA LEU A 134 8.05 -12.42 -4.42
C LEU A 134 8.36 -13.11 -3.11
N GLN A 135 9.28 -12.55 -2.31
CA GLN A 135 9.74 -13.15 -1.04
C GLN A 135 10.19 -14.61 -1.25
N SER A 136 9.49 -15.58 -0.65
CA SER A 136 9.75 -17.02 -0.80
C SER A 136 8.98 -17.69 -1.93
N GLN A 137 8.12 -16.94 -2.65
CA GLN A 137 7.27 -17.48 -3.73
C GLN A 137 7.82 -17.11 -5.10
N THR A 138 7.65 -18.01 -6.05
CA THR A 138 8.00 -17.82 -7.45
C THR A 138 6.76 -17.87 -8.34
N ASP A 139 6.83 -17.26 -9.52
CA ASP A 139 5.76 -17.25 -10.53
C ASP A 139 4.42 -16.71 -9.99
N CYS A 140 4.47 -15.58 -9.28
CA CYS A 140 3.27 -14.96 -8.71
C CYS A 140 2.61 -14.03 -9.74
N LYS A 141 1.30 -14.20 -9.93
CA LYS A 141 0.52 -13.38 -10.85
C LYS A 141 -0.65 -12.73 -10.14
N PHE A 142 -0.80 -11.41 -10.32
CA PHE A 142 -1.97 -10.65 -9.90
C PHE A 142 -2.80 -10.34 -11.12
N VAL A 143 -4.11 -10.60 -11.05
CA VAL A 143 -5.05 -10.32 -12.12
C VAL A 143 -6.01 -9.23 -11.65
N PHE A 144 -6.06 -8.14 -12.39
CA PHE A 144 -6.93 -6.99 -12.14
C PHE A 144 -7.99 -6.93 -13.22
N GLY A 145 -9.26 -7.04 -12.84
CA GLY A 145 -10.39 -6.99 -13.76
C GLY A 145 -11.54 -6.16 -13.21
N GLY A 146 -12.51 -5.80 -14.05
CA GLY A 146 -13.72 -5.09 -13.64
C GLY A 146 -14.63 -5.93 -12.73
N PRO A 147 -15.70 -5.32 -12.17
CA PRO A 147 -16.56 -5.95 -11.15
C PRO A 147 -17.26 -7.23 -11.62
N TYR A 148 -17.40 -7.43 -12.92
CA TYR A 148 -18.00 -8.65 -13.48
C TYR A 148 -16.98 -9.78 -13.75
N PHE A 149 -15.69 -9.55 -13.45
CA PHE A 149 -14.62 -10.52 -13.65
C PHE A 149 -14.72 -11.75 -12.72
N PHE A 150 -15.49 -11.66 -11.64
CA PHE A 150 -15.67 -12.76 -10.68
C PHE A 150 -16.23 -14.05 -11.28
N ASN A 151 -17.07 -13.97 -12.31
CA ASN A 151 -17.63 -15.15 -12.96
C ASN A 151 -16.60 -15.93 -13.79
N PHE A 152 -15.46 -15.31 -14.11
CA PHE A 152 -14.36 -15.93 -14.88
C PHE A 152 -13.34 -16.65 -13.98
N ARG A 153 -13.50 -16.50 -12.65
CA ARG A 153 -12.57 -17.00 -11.63
C ARG A 153 -12.32 -18.50 -11.69
N SER A 154 -13.30 -19.29 -12.14
CA SER A 154 -13.24 -20.74 -12.14
C SER A 154 -12.39 -21.35 -13.27
N SER A 155 -12.13 -20.63 -14.35
CA SER A 155 -11.38 -21.14 -15.50
C SER A 155 -9.87 -20.85 -15.42
N ILE A 156 -9.47 -19.74 -14.81
CA ILE A 156 -8.06 -19.31 -14.75
C ILE A 156 -7.34 -19.85 -13.49
N ALA A 157 -8.09 -20.13 -12.42
CA ALA A 157 -7.52 -20.45 -11.09
C ALA A 157 -7.08 -21.91 -10.94
N ARG A 158 -7.25 -22.78 -11.94
CA ARG A 158 -6.98 -24.22 -11.75
C ARG A 158 -5.51 -24.61 -11.77
N ASP A 159 -4.63 -23.84 -12.38
CA ASP A 159 -3.25 -24.28 -12.62
C ASP A 159 -2.14 -23.35 -12.11
N HIS A 160 -2.45 -22.17 -11.54
CA HIS A 160 -1.43 -21.21 -11.09
C HIS A 160 -1.83 -20.47 -9.82
N LYS A 161 -0.84 -20.02 -9.04
CA LYS A 161 -1.01 -19.15 -7.86
C LYS A 161 -1.45 -17.73 -8.28
N PHE A 162 -2.71 -17.58 -8.65
CA PHE A 162 -3.28 -16.27 -8.96
C PHE A 162 -3.89 -15.64 -7.70
N LEU A 163 -3.48 -14.42 -7.39
CA LEU A 163 -4.21 -13.53 -6.50
C LEU A 163 -5.11 -12.64 -7.38
N ILE A 164 -6.41 -12.91 -7.38
CA ILE A 164 -7.38 -12.14 -8.15
C ILE A 164 -7.88 -11.00 -7.27
N LEU A 165 -7.65 -9.79 -7.73
CA LEU A 165 -8.10 -8.57 -7.09
C LEU A 165 -9.13 -7.88 -7.98
N SER A 166 -10.24 -7.44 -7.39
CA SER A 166 -11.33 -6.73 -8.08
C SER A 166 -11.32 -5.24 -7.74
N TYR A 167 -11.82 -4.43 -8.64
CA TYR A 167 -12.04 -2.99 -8.42
C TYR A 167 -13.24 -2.74 -7.50
#